data_4d1d921f5357520e39a9cd7d2850b171
#
_entry.id   4d1d921f5357520e39a9cd7d2850b171
#
_cell.length_a   1.000
_cell.length_b   1.000
_cell.length_c   1.000
_cell.angle_alpha   90.00
_cell.angle_beta   90.00
_cell.angle_gamma   90.00
#
_symmetry.space_group_name_H-M   'P 1'
#
loop_
_entity.id
_entity.type
_entity.pdbx_description
1 polymer ?
#
loop_
_entity_poly.entity_id
_entity_poly.type
_entity_poly.pdbx_seq_one_letter_code
_entity_poly.pdbx_strand_id
1 'polypeptide(L)'
;MYTASAALKARVRRPQLLDRVMKPEDTLKFFKGGQYLGWSGFTGVGYPKMIPLALAEHVEKNDLQGKMKFNLFVGASSGAECEDRWAELDMIDRRYPHQVGKNIKKGINEGRIRFADKHLSMFPQDLVYGYYTKDKPDNNKLDIVIVEATAITEDGGIVPGASVGATPELIQMADKIIIEVNTRIPSFEGLHDINMCTLPPHRKPYLIMNTEDRIGTTSIPIDTDKIIAIVESNRPDKTGGNTPADAKSEAIADHLIEFFEEEVKYGRLPANLLPLQSGIGNIANAVIGGLAKSRFQNVTVFTEVLQDTFLEYFDSEKLKFASATSIRFSPEGFDQFYDNWEKYKDRLLLRSQQVSNSPEVIRRLGCIAMNTPVEFDIYGHANSTLVCGSGMLNGLGGSGDFLRNSKLSVMHTPSSRPSKKDANGVSCVVPMCSHVDQTEHDLDIFVTEQGLADLRGLSPRERAQVVIDKCAHPEYKPQLQDYLDMATKKCLAAGRGHEPQMLDKVFKMHTNLLENGTMKLESW
;
A
#
# COMPACT_ATOMS: atom_id res chain seq x y z
N MET A 1 5.11 40.93 6.79
CA MET A 1 4.60 39.99 5.78
C MET A 1 5.71 39.03 5.41
N TYR A 2 5.42 37.75 5.34
CA TYR A 2 6.38 36.78 4.83
C TYR A 2 6.54 36.97 3.32
N THR A 3 7.75 37.07 2.85
CA THR A 3 8.01 37.29 1.41
C THR A 3 8.32 35.93 0.77
N ALA A 4 7.52 35.53 -0.21
CA ALA A 4 7.74 34.30 -0.98
C ALA A 4 9.11 34.33 -1.67
N SER A 5 9.84 33.20 -1.63
CA SER A 5 11.10 33.03 -2.33
C SER A 5 10.93 33.11 -3.85
N ALA A 6 12.01 33.32 -4.59
CA ALA A 6 11.98 33.25 -6.05
C ALA A 6 11.57 31.86 -6.55
N ALA A 7 12.01 30.80 -5.87
CA ALA A 7 11.66 29.41 -6.18
C ALA A 7 10.14 29.18 -6.01
N LEU A 8 9.56 29.62 -4.89
CA LEU A 8 8.12 29.51 -4.67
C LEU A 8 7.32 30.28 -5.73
N LYS A 9 7.72 31.53 -6.02
CA LYS A 9 7.07 32.36 -7.07
C LYS A 9 7.06 31.69 -8.44
N ALA A 10 8.13 30.98 -8.79
CA ALA A 10 8.20 30.24 -10.04
C ALA A 10 7.25 29.01 -10.09
N ARG A 11 6.86 28.47 -8.93
CA ARG A 11 5.97 27.31 -8.81
C ARG A 11 4.50 27.68 -8.64
N VAL A 12 4.20 28.89 -8.15
CA VAL A 12 2.83 29.39 -7.97
C VAL A 12 2.50 30.34 -9.13
N ARG A 13 1.95 29.78 -10.21
CA ARG A 13 1.69 30.53 -11.45
C ARG A 13 0.35 31.28 -11.46
N ARG A 14 -0.38 31.27 -10.35
CA ARG A 14 -1.54 32.12 -10.10
C ARG A 14 -1.17 33.20 -9.06
N PRO A 15 -0.76 34.41 -9.49
CA PRO A 15 -0.13 35.41 -8.62
C PRO A 15 -0.97 35.82 -7.41
N GLN A 16 -2.31 35.85 -7.55
CA GLN A 16 -3.24 36.20 -6.48
C GLN A 16 -3.12 35.29 -5.25
N LEU A 17 -2.64 34.05 -5.44
CA LEU A 17 -2.44 33.12 -4.35
C LEU A 17 -1.16 33.40 -3.53
N LEU A 18 -0.24 34.20 -4.04
CA LEU A 18 0.96 34.61 -3.30
C LEU A 18 0.65 35.46 -2.05
N ASP A 19 -0.50 36.13 -2.01
CA ASP A 19 -0.95 36.85 -0.83
C ASP A 19 -1.31 35.92 0.35
N ARG A 20 -1.48 34.62 0.10
CA ARG A 20 -1.78 33.58 1.10
C ARG A 20 -0.53 32.87 1.62
N VAL A 21 0.65 33.29 1.16
CA VAL A 21 1.92 32.67 1.60
C VAL A 21 2.26 33.08 3.02
N MET A 22 2.54 32.11 3.88
CA MET A 22 2.90 32.35 5.28
C MET A 22 3.88 31.29 5.80
N LYS A 23 4.43 31.51 6.99
CA LYS A 23 5.27 30.53 7.67
C LYS A 23 4.43 29.37 8.22
N PRO A 24 5.01 28.17 8.39
CA PRO A 24 4.31 27.03 9.01
C PRO A 24 3.70 27.41 10.38
N GLU A 25 4.43 28.12 11.22
CA GLU A 25 4.00 28.54 12.56
C GLU A 25 2.77 29.46 12.53
N ASP A 26 2.65 30.30 11.51
CA ASP A 26 1.50 31.19 11.34
C ASP A 26 0.20 30.45 10.97
N THR A 27 0.31 29.20 10.52
CA THR A 27 -0.85 28.34 10.20
C THR A 27 -1.46 27.70 11.44
N LEU A 28 -0.72 27.64 12.56
CA LEU A 28 -1.15 26.94 13.80
C LEU A 28 -2.49 27.47 14.33
N LYS A 29 -2.79 28.74 14.10
CA LYS A 29 -4.07 29.39 14.46
C LYS A 29 -5.31 28.74 13.84
N PHE A 30 -5.15 27.97 12.77
CA PHE A 30 -6.26 27.27 12.09
C PHE A 30 -6.60 25.94 12.73
N PHE A 31 -5.71 25.39 13.58
CA PHE A 31 -5.84 24.05 14.12
C PHE A 31 -6.34 24.05 15.56
N LYS A 32 -7.25 23.15 15.85
CA LYS A 32 -7.79 22.84 17.19
C LYS A 32 -8.12 21.36 17.31
N GLY A 33 -8.00 20.85 18.51
CA GLY A 33 -8.31 19.44 18.78
C GLY A 33 -9.71 19.03 18.32
N GLY A 34 -9.85 17.78 17.93
CA GLY A 34 -11.10 17.21 17.42
C GLY A 34 -11.34 17.37 15.91
N GLN A 35 -10.55 18.20 15.23
CA GLN A 35 -10.72 18.40 13.78
C GLN A 35 -10.44 17.12 12.97
N TYR A 36 -11.08 17.04 11.81
CA TYR A 36 -10.92 16.02 10.78
C TYR A 36 -9.94 16.57 9.75
N LEU A 37 -8.75 15.99 9.72
CA LEU A 37 -7.64 16.44 8.86
C LEU A 37 -7.36 15.43 7.75
N GLY A 38 -7.20 15.93 6.52
CA GLY A 38 -6.68 15.15 5.40
C GLY A 38 -5.24 15.53 5.10
N TRP A 39 -4.39 14.52 4.83
CA TRP A 39 -3.03 14.74 4.31
C TRP A 39 -2.87 14.06 2.96
N SER A 40 -2.26 14.76 2.00
CA SER A 40 -1.75 14.09 0.80
C SER A 40 -0.72 13.05 1.16
N GLY A 41 -0.38 12.21 0.22
CA GLY A 41 0.66 11.20 0.38
C GLY A 41 0.15 9.78 0.22
N PHE A 42 1.08 8.91 -0.18
CA PHE A 42 0.86 7.49 -0.33
C PHE A 42 2.17 6.75 -0.10
N THR A 43 2.17 5.77 0.82
CA THR A 43 3.33 4.91 1.14
C THR A 43 4.60 5.71 1.48
N GLY A 44 4.45 6.80 2.24
CA GLY A 44 5.56 7.60 2.75
C GLY A 44 6.22 8.53 1.75
N VAL A 45 5.51 8.93 0.67
CA VAL A 45 5.94 9.96 -0.29
C VAL A 45 4.81 10.91 -0.64
N GLY A 46 5.14 12.15 -1.04
CA GLY A 46 4.17 13.17 -1.44
C GLY A 46 3.29 13.68 -0.30
N TYR A 47 3.75 13.59 0.93
CA TYR A 47 3.02 14.03 2.13
C TYR A 47 3.47 15.42 2.60
N PRO A 48 2.60 16.18 3.31
CA PRO A 48 2.99 17.46 3.89
C PRO A 48 3.98 17.25 5.04
N LYS A 49 4.97 18.12 5.18
CA LYS A 49 6.08 18.00 6.14
C LYS A 49 6.14 19.17 7.11
N MET A 50 6.03 20.39 6.58
CA MET A 50 6.27 21.61 7.35
C MET A 50 5.23 21.83 8.43
N ILE A 51 3.94 21.70 8.09
CA ILE A 51 2.84 21.92 9.02
C ILE A 51 2.71 20.80 10.04
N PRO A 52 2.75 19.50 9.67
CA PRO A 52 2.74 18.43 10.65
C PRO A 52 3.87 18.52 11.68
N LEU A 53 5.07 18.91 11.26
CA LEU A 53 6.21 19.10 12.17
C LEU A 53 6.00 20.33 13.08
N ALA A 54 5.53 21.47 12.54
CA ALA A 54 5.25 22.65 13.33
C ALA A 54 4.15 22.40 14.38
N LEU A 55 3.12 21.63 14.03
CA LEU A 55 2.08 21.20 14.98
C LEU A 55 2.64 20.28 16.07
N ALA A 56 3.49 19.32 15.71
CA ALA A 56 4.15 18.45 16.69
C ALA A 56 5.01 19.25 17.68
N GLU A 57 5.81 20.20 17.18
CA GLU A 57 6.62 21.09 18.03
C GLU A 57 5.74 21.98 18.93
N HIS A 58 4.64 22.50 18.40
CA HIS A 58 3.69 23.29 19.18
C HIS A 58 3.07 22.49 20.32
N VAL A 59 2.62 21.28 20.05
CA VAL A 59 2.04 20.37 21.06
C VAL A 59 3.06 20.05 22.15
N GLU A 60 4.30 19.75 21.77
CA GLU A 60 5.38 19.44 22.71
C GLU A 60 5.75 20.63 23.60
N LYS A 61 5.94 21.81 22.99
CA LYS A 61 6.32 23.05 23.73
C LYS A 61 5.26 23.55 24.70
N ASN A 62 3.99 23.21 24.48
CA ASN A 62 2.87 23.70 25.28
C ASN A 62 2.20 22.61 26.13
N ASP A 63 2.83 21.44 26.30
CA ASP A 63 2.31 20.30 27.08
C ASP A 63 0.88 19.90 26.71
N LEU A 64 0.62 19.81 25.37
CA LEU A 64 -0.70 19.48 24.81
C LEU A 64 -0.83 18.00 24.37
N GLN A 65 0.15 17.15 24.69
CA GLN A 65 0.12 15.72 24.40
C GLN A 65 -1.15 15.07 24.97
N GLY A 66 -1.85 14.30 24.15
CA GLY A 66 -3.11 13.68 24.49
C GLY A 66 -4.31 14.65 24.62
N LYS A 67 -4.08 15.97 24.64
CA LYS A 67 -5.14 17.01 24.75
C LYS A 67 -5.53 17.54 23.36
N MET A 68 -4.57 17.67 22.45
CA MET A 68 -4.80 18.16 21.09
C MET A 68 -4.71 16.99 20.10
N LYS A 69 -5.80 16.26 19.95
CA LYS A 69 -5.91 15.09 19.07
C LYS A 69 -6.73 15.40 17.82
N PHE A 70 -6.43 14.69 16.75
CA PHE A 70 -7.05 14.86 15.43
C PHE A 70 -7.55 13.52 14.87
N ASN A 71 -8.55 13.62 14.00
CA ASN A 71 -8.98 12.51 13.15
C ASN A 71 -8.25 12.63 11.81
N LEU A 72 -7.33 11.70 11.51
CA LEU A 72 -6.39 11.80 10.40
C LEU A 72 -6.74 10.87 9.25
N PHE A 73 -6.85 11.43 8.06
CA PHE A 73 -7.12 10.75 6.79
C PHE A 73 -5.95 10.94 5.84
N VAL A 74 -5.42 9.83 5.31
CA VAL A 74 -4.32 9.82 4.33
C VAL A 74 -4.68 8.84 3.22
N GLY A 75 -4.03 8.87 2.06
CA GLY A 75 -4.26 7.87 1.02
C GLY A 75 -3.85 6.45 1.44
N ALA A 76 -2.69 6.36 2.08
CA ALA A 76 -2.17 5.19 2.78
C ALA A 76 -1.27 5.67 3.94
N SER A 77 -0.06 5.14 4.14
CA SER A 77 0.87 5.67 5.14
C SER A 77 1.56 6.95 4.66
N SER A 78 1.89 7.82 5.59
CA SER A 78 2.66 9.05 5.40
C SER A 78 4.10 8.88 5.92
N GLY A 79 4.91 9.94 5.93
CA GLY A 79 6.28 9.89 6.44
C GLY A 79 6.35 9.71 7.96
N ALA A 80 7.25 8.83 8.40
CA ALA A 80 7.38 8.47 9.82
C ALA A 80 7.73 9.68 10.72
N GLU A 81 8.50 10.64 10.21
CA GLU A 81 8.87 11.84 10.96
C GLU A 81 7.66 12.77 11.25
N CYS A 82 6.58 12.62 10.51
CA CYS A 82 5.32 13.32 10.72
C CYS A 82 4.32 12.43 11.48
N GLU A 83 3.89 11.35 10.85
CA GLU A 83 2.81 10.51 11.32
C GLU A 83 3.17 9.72 12.58
N ASP A 84 4.34 9.07 12.63
CA ASP A 84 4.80 8.36 13.82
C ASP A 84 5.14 9.33 14.97
N ARG A 85 5.62 10.55 14.65
CA ARG A 85 5.82 11.60 15.67
C ARG A 85 4.50 12.05 16.28
N TRP A 86 3.45 12.21 15.47
CA TRP A 86 2.12 12.52 15.98
C TRP A 86 1.54 11.41 16.87
N ALA A 87 1.76 10.15 16.51
CA ALA A 87 1.35 9.01 17.33
C ALA A 87 2.13 8.94 18.66
N GLU A 88 3.41 9.28 18.65
CA GLU A 88 4.25 9.36 19.87
C GLU A 88 3.76 10.45 20.83
N LEU A 89 3.37 11.61 20.29
CA LEU A 89 2.82 12.74 21.06
C LEU A 89 1.34 12.59 21.39
N ASP A 90 0.75 11.43 21.10
CA ASP A 90 -0.68 11.16 21.31
C ASP A 90 -1.61 12.22 20.68
N MET A 91 -1.28 12.63 19.44
CA MET A 91 -2.03 13.64 18.67
C MET A 91 -3.06 13.02 17.72
N ILE A 92 -3.16 11.68 17.63
CA ILE A 92 -4.08 11.00 16.73
C ILE A 92 -5.18 10.32 17.55
N ASP A 93 -6.43 10.66 17.26
CA ASP A 93 -7.60 9.99 17.82
C ASP A 93 -8.10 8.87 16.90
N ARG A 94 -8.29 9.18 15.60
CA ARG A 94 -8.68 8.22 14.56
C ARG A 94 -7.71 8.27 13.39
N ARG A 95 -7.50 7.13 12.72
CA ARG A 95 -6.62 7.01 11.56
C ARG A 95 -7.27 6.13 10.49
N TYR A 96 -7.21 6.60 9.25
CA TYR A 96 -7.78 5.93 8.05
C TYR A 96 -6.85 6.12 6.84
N PRO A 97 -6.79 5.15 5.90
CA PRO A 97 -7.04 3.72 6.04
C PRO A 97 -5.77 2.99 6.48
N HIS A 98 -4.98 2.50 5.61
CA HIS A 98 -3.75 1.73 5.76
C HIS A 98 -2.63 2.48 6.50
N GLN A 99 -1.84 1.77 7.31
CA GLN A 99 -0.67 2.29 7.99
C GLN A 99 0.42 1.21 8.16
N VAL A 100 1.68 1.64 8.28
CA VAL A 100 2.85 0.79 8.54
C VAL A 100 3.77 1.35 9.63
N GLY A 101 3.43 2.50 10.22
CA GLY A 101 4.25 3.21 11.21
C GLY A 101 4.40 2.44 12.52
N LYS A 102 5.58 2.53 13.13
CA LYS A 102 5.89 1.82 14.39
C LYS A 102 5.07 2.36 15.56
N ASN A 103 5.02 3.68 15.74
CA ASN A 103 4.32 4.31 16.86
C ASN A 103 2.81 4.33 16.65
N ILE A 104 2.34 4.44 15.40
CA ILE A 104 0.93 4.27 15.06
C ILE A 104 0.45 2.87 15.40
N LYS A 105 1.17 1.84 14.94
CA LYS A 105 0.90 0.45 15.27
C LYS A 105 0.83 0.22 16.78
N LYS A 106 1.79 0.76 17.54
CA LYS A 106 1.79 0.71 18.99
C LYS A 106 0.52 1.36 19.57
N GLY A 107 0.20 2.58 19.14
CA GLY A 107 -1.00 3.30 19.60
C GLY A 107 -2.31 2.57 19.31
N ILE A 108 -2.41 1.89 18.15
CA ILE A 108 -3.58 1.07 17.77
C ILE A 108 -3.69 -0.15 18.70
N ASN A 109 -2.60 -0.90 18.86
CA ASN A 109 -2.60 -2.11 19.70
C ASN A 109 -2.81 -1.80 21.20
N GLU A 110 -2.43 -0.61 21.66
CA GLU A 110 -2.70 -0.11 23.02
C GLU A 110 -4.11 0.52 23.18
N GLY A 111 -4.90 0.60 22.11
CA GLY A 111 -6.23 1.19 22.13
C GLY A 111 -6.28 2.72 22.22
N ARG A 112 -5.15 3.41 22.07
CA ARG A 112 -5.06 4.89 22.09
C ARG A 112 -5.49 5.52 20.78
N ILE A 113 -5.28 4.81 19.66
CA ILE A 113 -5.64 5.25 18.31
C ILE A 113 -6.75 4.33 17.78
N ARG A 114 -7.89 4.91 17.45
CA ARG A 114 -8.98 4.21 16.77
C ARG A 114 -8.64 4.09 15.30
N PHE A 115 -8.50 2.87 14.82
CA PHE A 115 -8.12 2.60 13.44
C PHE A 115 -9.24 1.87 12.70
N ALA A 116 -9.55 2.33 11.49
CA ALA A 116 -10.40 1.60 10.57
C ALA A 116 -9.70 1.43 9.24
N ASP A 117 -9.54 0.18 8.86
CA ASP A 117 -8.94 -0.22 7.60
C ASP A 117 -9.99 -0.37 6.50
N LYS A 118 -9.54 -0.31 5.27
CA LYS A 118 -10.39 -0.48 4.09
C LYS A 118 -9.54 -0.85 2.89
N HIS A 119 -10.10 -1.58 1.93
CA HIS A 119 -9.49 -1.72 0.61
C HIS A 119 -9.17 -0.35 0.02
N LEU A 120 -7.97 -0.18 -0.51
CA LEU A 120 -7.52 1.12 -1.00
C LEU A 120 -8.33 1.64 -2.19
N SER A 121 -8.94 0.75 -2.99
CA SER A 121 -9.89 1.13 -4.04
C SER A 121 -11.17 1.77 -3.49
N MET A 122 -11.60 1.37 -2.30
CA MET A 122 -12.88 1.77 -1.71
C MET A 122 -12.77 3.02 -0.83
N PHE A 123 -11.64 3.20 -0.16
CA PHE A 123 -11.46 4.30 0.78
C PHE A 123 -11.79 5.69 0.20
N PRO A 124 -11.29 6.07 -1.00
CA PRO A 124 -11.60 7.38 -1.57
C PRO A 124 -13.10 7.58 -1.82
N GLN A 125 -13.77 6.55 -2.28
CA GLN A 125 -15.21 6.58 -2.55
C GLN A 125 -16.02 6.68 -1.26
N ASP A 126 -15.69 5.86 -0.26
CA ASP A 126 -16.36 5.87 1.05
C ASP A 126 -16.18 7.23 1.75
N LEU A 127 -15.03 7.88 1.55
CA LEU A 127 -14.79 9.24 2.04
C LEU A 127 -15.77 10.23 1.38
N VAL A 128 -15.90 10.19 0.05
CA VAL A 128 -16.81 11.08 -0.69
C VAL A 128 -18.29 10.74 -0.41
N TYR A 129 -18.62 9.47 -0.09
CA TYR A 129 -19.95 9.10 0.40
C TYR A 129 -20.27 9.68 1.78
N GLY A 130 -19.26 10.17 2.51
CA GLY A 130 -19.41 10.70 3.86
C GLY A 130 -19.46 9.64 4.95
N TYR A 131 -19.01 8.42 4.69
CA TYR A 131 -19.07 7.33 5.67
C TYR A 131 -18.23 7.60 6.91
N TYR A 132 -17.10 8.29 6.75
CA TYR A 132 -16.19 8.62 7.85
C TYR A 132 -16.52 9.92 8.57
N THR A 133 -17.37 10.74 7.98
CA THR A 133 -17.78 12.06 8.51
C THR A 133 -19.25 12.12 8.93
N LYS A 134 -19.96 10.98 8.90
CA LYS A 134 -21.40 10.88 9.15
C LYS A 134 -21.83 11.38 10.53
N ASP A 135 -20.96 11.27 11.53
CA ASP A 135 -21.23 11.68 12.90
C ASP A 135 -20.75 13.12 13.21
N LYS A 136 -20.27 13.83 12.19
CA LYS A 136 -19.79 15.20 12.32
C LYS A 136 -20.98 16.16 12.35
N PRO A 137 -21.12 17.00 13.41
CA PRO A 137 -22.35 17.76 13.62
C PRO A 137 -22.57 18.93 12.64
N ASP A 138 -21.49 19.52 12.13
CA ASP A 138 -21.56 20.80 11.40
C ASP A 138 -21.72 20.65 9.90
N ASN A 139 -20.99 19.73 9.30
CA ASN A 139 -21.02 19.41 7.87
C ASN A 139 -20.37 18.06 7.62
N ASN A 140 -20.64 17.47 6.45
CA ASN A 140 -20.08 16.19 6.05
C ASN A 140 -18.73 16.37 5.31
N LYS A 141 -17.81 17.21 5.85
CA LYS A 141 -16.53 17.54 5.21
C LYS A 141 -15.36 17.38 6.18
N LEU A 142 -14.14 17.32 5.61
CA LEU A 142 -12.90 17.45 6.36
C LEU A 142 -12.68 18.95 6.67
N ASP A 143 -12.28 19.25 7.90
CA ASP A 143 -12.09 20.65 8.33
C ASP A 143 -10.92 21.32 7.60
N ILE A 144 -9.78 20.63 7.53
CA ILE A 144 -8.59 21.11 6.84
C ILE A 144 -7.93 19.94 6.10
N VAL A 145 -7.60 20.17 4.83
CA VAL A 145 -6.76 19.27 4.06
C VAL A 145 -5.42 19.93 3.76
N ILE A 146 -4.33 19.26 4.09
CA ILE A 146 -2.96 19.73 3.86
C ILE A 146 -2.37 18.91 2.73
N VAL A 147 -1.95 19.58 1.66
CA VAL A 147 -1.50 18.93 0.42
C VAL A 147 -0.09 19.37 0.08
N GLU A 148 0.81 18.41 -0.12
CA GLU A 148 2.07 18.70 -0.81
C GLU A 148 1.82 18.88 -2.31
N ALA A 149 2.40 19.88 -2.90
CA ALA A 149 2.38 20.16 -4.33
C ALA A 149 3.77 20.49 -4.85
N THR A 150 4.03 20.23 -6.13
CA THR A 150 5.25 20.68 -6.82
C THR A 150 5.05 21.98 -7.56
N ALA A 151 3.80 22.29 -7.92
CA ALA A 151 3.41 23.57 -8.53
C ALA A 151 1.91 23.82 -8.34
N ILE A 152 1.50 25.09 -8.53
CA ILE A 152 0.12 25.51 -8.71
C ILE A 152 0.02 26.14 -10.10
N THR A 153 -0.88 25.64 -10.93
CA THR A 153 -1.06 26.08 -12.33
C THR A 153 -1.72 27.46 -12.43
N GLU A 154 -1.80 28.01 -13.62
CA GLU A 154 -2.39 29.33 -13.89
C GLU A 154 -3.89 29.37 -13.56
N ASP A 155 -4.59 28.27 -13.74
CA ASP A 155 -6.01 28.10 -13.37
C ASP A 155 -6.21 27.69 -11.90
N GLY A 156 -5.11 27.51 -11.16
CA GLY A 156 -5.11 27.18 -9.74
C GLY A 156 -5.08 25.69 -9.41
N GLY A 157 -4.96 24.84 -10.42
CA GLY A 157 -4.82 23.39 -10.22
C GLY A 157 -3.55 23.02 -9.47
N ILE A 158 -3.61 21.96 -8.66
CA ILE A 158 -2.49 21.46 -7.87
C ILE A 158 -1.76 20.37 -8.66
N VAL A 159 -0.46 20.54 -8.88
CA VAL A 159 0.41 19.49 -9.41
C VAL A 159 0.97 18.67 -8.24
N PRO A 160 0.60 17.39 -8.08
CA PRO A 160 1.13 16.56 -7.00
C PRO A 160 2.63 16.32 -7.13
N GLY A 161 3.23 15.74 -6.08
CA GLY A 161 4.60 15.24 -6.09
C GLY A 161 4.69 13.78 -6.51
N ALA A 162 5.47 13.02 -5.75
CA ALA A 162 5.78 11.60 -5.99
C ALA A 162 4.58 10.65 -5.78
N SER A 163 3.43 11.13 -5.34
CA SER A 163 2.21 10.35 -5.20
C SER A 163 0.96 11.16 -5.48
N VAL A 164 -0.09 10.47 -5.93
CA VAL A 164 -1.46 11.00 -6.00
C VAL A 164 -2.29 10.50 -4.82
N GLY A 165 -2.31 9.21 -4.59
CA GLY A 165 -3.11 8.61 -3.52
C GLY A 165 -4.59 9.01 -3.61
N ALA A 166 -5.20 9.28 -2.46
CA ALA A 166 -6.56 9.79 -2.32
C ALA A 166 -6.62 11.33 -2.25
N THR A 167 -5.55 12.03 -2.65
CA THR A 167 -5.48 13.51 -2.58
C THR A 167 -6.64 14.19 -3.31
N PRO A 168 -7.07 13.75 -4.51
CA PRO A 168 -8.22 14.34 -5.18
C PRO A 168 -9.50 14.28 -4.33
N GLU A 169 -9.79 13.15 -3.69
CA GLU A 169 -10.98 12.95 -2.87
C GLU A 169 -10.89 13.69 -1.53
N LEU A 170 -9.70 13.75 -0.93
CA LEU A 170 -9.46 14.59 0.25
C LEU A 170 -9.76 16.05 -0.05
N ILE A 171 -9.26 16.57 -1.18
CA ILE A 171 -9.53 17.95 -1.64
C ILE A 171 -11.03 18.16 -1.93
N GLN A 172 -11.69 17.18 -2.56
CA GLN A 172 -13.12 17.22 -2.84
C GLN A 172 -13.95 17.37 -1.57
N MET A 173 -13.52 16.70 -0.48
CA MET A 173 -14.18 16.72 0.81
C MET A 173 -13.72 17.85 1.74
N ALA A 174 -12.73 18.66 1.34
CA ALA A 174 -12.18 19.72 2.15
C ALA A 174 -13.14 20.90 2.33
N ASP A 175 -13.27 21.41 3.57
CA ASP A 175 -13.80 22.74 3.84
C ASP A 175 -12.73 23.80 3.58
N LYS A 176 -11.52 23.58 4.08
CA LYS A 176 -10.35 24.45 3.92
C LYS A 176 -9.14 23.66 3.46
N ILE A 177 -8.26 24.32 2.70
CA ILE A 177 -7.08 23.70 2.13
C ILE A 177 -5.84 24.52 2.45
N ILE A 178 -4.77 23.83 2.84
CA ILE A 178 -3.43 24.40 2.97
C ILE A 178 -2.52 23.66 2.00
N ILE A 179 -1.73 24.39 1.23
CA ILE A 179 -0.82 23.83 0.24
C ILE A 179 0.63 24.02 0.70
N GLU A 180 1.37 22.91 0.85
CA GLU A 180 2.82 22.95 0.98
C GLU A 180 3.44 22.79 -0.41
N VAL A 181 3.99 23.88 -0.96
CA VAL A 181 4.70 23.83 -2.25
C VAL A 181 6.14 23.43 -2.01
N ASN A 182 6.51 22.25 -2.46
CA ASN A 182 7.85 21.72 -2.28
C ASN A 182 8.76 22.13 -3.44
N THR A 183 9.70 23.03 -3.15
CA THR A 183 10.66 23.56 -4.12
C THR A 183 11.94 22.72 -4.23
N ARG A 184 12.12 21.70 -3.38
CA ARG A 184 13.28 20.79 -3.38
C ARG A 184 13.26 19.82 -4.54
N ILE A 185 12.06 19.37 -4.92
CA ILE A 185 11.88 18.37 -5.97
C ILE A 185 11.52 19.04 -7.30
N PRO A 186 11.77 18.41 -8.46
CA PRO A 186 11.35 18.93 -9.76
C PRO A 186 9.82 19.14 -9.82
N SER A 187 9.37 19.99 -10.73
CA SER A 187 7.95 20.01 -11.07
C SER A 187 7.61 18.75 -11.86
N PHE A 188 6.62 17.99 -11.39
CA PHE A 188 6.17 16.77 -12.05
C PHE A 188 5.00 17.02 -13.01
N GLU A 189 4.95 18.20 -13.61
CA GLU A 189 3.91 18.51 -14.59
C GLU A 189 3.90 17.54 -15.76
N GLY A 190 2.70 17.02 -16.05
CA GLY A 190 2.52 16.03 -17.10
C GLY A 190 2.62 14.59 -16.65
N LEU A 191 3.18 14.30 -15.46
CA LEU A 191 3.33 12.94 -14.94
C LEU A 191 2.01 12.32 -14.47
N HIS A 192 1.03 13.14 -14.10
CA HIS A 192 -0.18 12.70 -13.41
C HIS A 192 -1.38 12.53 -14.36
N ASP A 193 -2.28 11.62 -14.01
CA ASP A 193 -3.59 11.40 -14.62
C ASP A 193 -4.66 11.38 -13.52
N ILE A 194 -5.22 12.56 -13.25
CA ILE A 194 -6.11 12.80 -12.13
C ILE A 194 -7.55 12.61 -12.57
N ASN A 195 -8.25 11.72 -11.91
CA ASN A 195 -9.68 11.51 -12.08
C ASN A 195 -10.40 11.80 -10.76
N MET A 196 -11.32 12.75 -10.77
CA MET A 196 -12.13 13.11 -9.60
C MET A 196 -13.21 12.06 -9.36
N CYS A 197 -13.51 11.77 -8.09
CA CYS A 197 -14.53 10.79 -7.73
C CYS A 197 -15.95 11.32 -8.06
N THR A 198 -16.70 10.53 -8.81
CA THR A 198 -18.11 10.77 -9.05
C THR A 198 -18.98 9.75 -8.32
N LEU A 199 -20.11 10.21 -7.80
CA LEU A 199 -21.02 9.36 -7.03
C LEU A 199 -21.96 8.57 -7.93
N PRO A 200 -22.39 7.36 -7.54
CA PRO A 200 -23.48 6.67 -8.21
C PRO A 200 -24.78 7.51 -8.19
N PRO A 201 -25.65 7.36 -9.18
CA PRO A 201 -25.55 6.50 -10.36
C PRO A 201 -24.80 7.14 -11.55
N HIS A 202 -24.16 8.29 -11.37
CA HIS A 202 -23.57 9.10 -12.45
C HIS A 202 -22.10 8.75 -12.73
N ARG A 203 -21.60 7.64 -12.18
CA ARG A 203 -20.23 7.19 -12.45
C ARG A 203 -20.08 6.74 -13.89
N LYS A 204 -18.97 7.16 -14.50
CA LYS A 204 -18.58 6.71 -15.84
C LYS A 204 -17.54 5.59 -15.74
N PRO A 205 -17.52 4.63 -16.68
CA PRO A 205 -16.47 3.62 -16.73
C PRO A 205 -15.11 4.27 -17.01
N TYR A 206 -14.07 3.73 -16.41
CA TYR A 206 -12.69 4.13 -16.69
C TYR A 206 -12.24 3.49 -18.00
N LEU A 207 -12.10 4.30 -19.06
CA LEU A 207 -11.72 3.83 -20.41
C LEU A 207 -10.20 3.61 -20.50
N ILE A 208 -9.69 2.71 -19.68
CA ILE A 208 -8.29 2.27 -19.67
C ILE A 208 -8.24 0.87 -20.28
N MET A 209 -7.70 0.76 -21.47
CA MET A 209 -7.50 -0.49 -22.21
C MET A 209 -6.03 -0.91 -22.22
N ASN A 210 -5.14 0.04 -22.02
CA ASN A 210 -3.70 -0.15 -21.90
C ASN A 210 -3.17 0.62 -20.69
N THR A 211 -2.02 0.24 -20.18
CA THR A 211 -1.42 0.87 -18.99
C THR A 211 -1.11 2.36 -19.18
N GLU A 212 -0.84 2.79 -20.41
CA GLU A 212 -0.53 4.16 -20.82
C GLU A 212 -1.74 5.07 -21.05
N ASP A 213 -2.97 4.53 -21.12
CA ASP A 213 -4.17 5.32 -21.42
C ASP A 213 -4.44 6.35 -20.33
N ARG A 214 -4.69 7.60 -20.72
CA ARG A 214 -5.04 8.70 -19.83
C ARG A 214 -6.55 9.00 -19.90
N ILE A 215 -7.16 9.23 -18.74
CA ILE A 215 -8.61 9.47 -18.62
C ILE A 215 -8.96 10.75 -17.86
N GLY A 216 -7.96 11.44 -17.31
CA GLY A 216 -8.14 12.60 -16.44
C GLY A 216 -7.30 13.79 -16.83
N THR A 217 -6.99 14.62 -15.85
CA THR A 217 -6.22 15.85 -15.98
C THR A 217 -4.81 15.71 -15.40
N THR A 218 -3.88 16.58 -15.79
CA THR A 218 -2.50 16.57 -15.30
C THR A 218 -2.30 17.27 -13.95
N SER A 219 -3.34 17.95 -13.46
CA SER A 219 -3.37 18.60 -12.14
C SER A 219 -4.70 18.34 -11.46
N ILE A 220 -4.74 18.46 -10.14
CA ILE A 220 -5.98 18.32 -9.36
C ILE A 220 -6.74 19.65 -9.43
N PRO A 221 -7.95 19.68 -10.00
CA PRO A 221 -8.77 20.88 -10.00
C PRO A 221 -9.21 21.23 -8.58
N ILE A 222 -9.18 22.51 -8.24
CA ILE A 222 -9.50 23.00 -6.90
C ILE A 222 -10.28 24.30 -6.95
N ASP A 223 -11.21 24.46 -6.01
CA ASP A 223 -11.79 25.76 -5.68
C ASP A 223 -10.76 26.58 -4.90
N THR A 224 -10.16 27.57 -5.55
CA THR A 224 -9.10 28.38 -4.96
C THR A 224 -9.55 29.20 -3.76
N ASP A 225 -10.86 29.44 -3.58
CA ASP A 225 -11.37 30.18 -2.41
C ASP A 225 -11.22 29.39 -1.11
N LYS A 226 -11.13 28.08 -1.20
CA LYS A 226 -10.86 27.19 -0.06
C LYS A 226 -9.40 27.22 0.42
N ILE A 227 -8.46 27.75 -0.37
CA ILE A 227 -7.05 27.81 0.01
C ILE A 227 -6.88 28.91 1.07
N ILE A 228 -6.58 28.54 2.30
CA ILE A 228 -6.39 29.48 3.42
C ILE A 228 -4.94 29.84 3.68
N ALA A 229 -4.00 29.00 3.21
CA ALA A 229 -2.57 29.24 3.34
C ALA A 229 -1.77 28.49 2.27
N ILE A 230 -0.62 29.05 1.92
CA ILE A 230 0.43 28.40 1.15
C ILE A 230 1.70 28.46 1.98
N VAL A 231 2.39 27.33 2.10
CA VAL A 231 3.64 27.21 2.84
C VAL A 231 4.72 26.70 1.89
N GLU A 232 5.89 27.29 1.91
CA GLU A 232 7.04 26.77 1.16
C GLU A 232 7.68 25.63 1.93
N SER A 233 7.91 24.50 1.25
CA SER A 233 8.70 23.38 1.74
C SER A 233 9.97 23.23 0.91
N ASN A 234 11.07 22.91 1.59
CA ASN A 234 12.35 22.53 0.96
C ASN A 234 12.86 21.24 1.59
N ARG A 235 11.97 20.25 1.75
CA ARG A 235 12.30 18.96 2.37
C ARG A 235 11.95 17.82 1.42
N PRO A 236 12.91 16.89 1.17
CA PRO A 236 12.61 15.68 0.41
C PRO A 236 11.70 14.75 1.22
N ASP A 237 11.08 13.79 0.54
CA ASP A 237 10.45 12.65 1.19
C ASP A 237 11.50 11.82 1.92
N LYS A 238 11.20 11.40 3.16
CA LYS A 238 12.11 10.61 3.97
C LYS A 238 11.86 9.12 3.75
N THR A 239 12.42 8.60 2.68
CA THR A 239 12.36 7.16 2.36
C THR A 239 13.58 6.42 2.92
N GLY A 240 13.43 5.11 3.14
CA GLY A 240 14.56 4.24 3.49
C GLY A 240 15.39 3.86 2.26
N GLY A 241 16.63 3.44 2.50
CA GLY A 241 17.49 2.89 1.46
C GLY A 241 16.93 1.58 0.87
N ASN A 242 17.38 1.24 -0.33
CA ASN A 242 17.04 -0.04 -0.95
C ASN A 242 17.82 -1.15 -0.26
N THR A 243 17.13 -2.23 0.14
CA THR A 243 17.77 -3.40 0.76
C THR A 243 17.94 -4.48 -0.32
N PRO A 244 19.16 -4.99 -0.53
CA PRO A 244 19.39 -6.11 -1.44
C PRO A 244 18.51 -7.31 -1.10
N ALA A 245 18.11 -8.07 -2.13
CA ALA A 245 17.39 -9.33 -1.94
C ALA A 245 18.24 -10.33 -1.16
N ASP A 246 17.62 -11.06 -0.25
CA ASP A 246 18.24 -12.19 0.43
C ASP A 246 18.04 -13.49 -0.37
N ALA A 247 18.76 -14.54 -0.01
CA ALA A 247 18.71 -15.83 -0.70
C ALA A 247 17.30 -16.45 -0.76
N LYS A 248 16.46 -16.24 0.26
CA LYS A 248 15.06 -16.70 0.25
C LYS A 248 14.22 -15.93 -0.77
N SER A 249 14.40 -14.62 -0.83
CA SER A 249 13.71 -13.75 -1.79
C SER A 249 14.13 -14.07 -3.23
N GLU A 250 15.41 -14.36 -3.47
CA GLU A 250 15.93 -14.79 -4.76
C GLU A 250 15.34 -16.15 -5.19
N ALA A 251 15.31 -17.13 -4.30
CA ALA A 251 14.70 -18.44 -4.61
C ALA A 251 13.20 -18.33 -4.93
N ILE A 252 12.45 -17.47 -4.22
CA ILE A 252 11.04 -17.19 -4.55
C ILE A 252 10.92 -16.57 -5.94
N ALA A 253 11.81 -15.63 -6.29
CA ALA A 253 11.82 -15.00 -7.61
C ALA A 253 12.12 -16.00 -8.71
N ASP A 254 13.07 -16.91 -8.50
CA ASP A 254 13.43 -17.94 -9.46
C ASP A 254 12.24 -18.88 -9.74
N HIS A 255 11.55 -19.35 -8.71
CA HIS A 255 10.34 -20.18 -8.86
C HIS A 255 9.24 -19.45 -9.65
N LEU A 256 9.05 -18.17 -9.43
CA LEU A 256 8.04 -17.38 -10.15
C LEU A 256 8.42 -17.17 -11.61
N ILE A 257 9.68 -16.87 -11.90
CA ILE A 257 10.15 -16.67 -13.28
C ILE A 257 10.04 -17.97 -14.08
N GLU A 258 10.46 -19.10 -13.52
CA GLU A 258 10.30 -20.42 -14.12
C GLU A 258 8.81 -20.72 -14.40
N PHE A 259 7.95 -20.45 -13.43
CA PHE A 259 6.50 -20.63 -13.60
C PHE A 259 5.95 -19.74 -14.74
N PHE A 260 6.33 -18.48 -14.82
CA PHE A 260 5.89 -17.59 -15.91
C PHE A 260 6.41 -18.07 -17.28
N GLU A 261 7.62 -18.60 -17.35
CA GLU A 261 8.16 -19.18 -18.57
C GLU A 261 7.36 -20.40 -19.04
N GLU A 262 6.94 -21.25 -18.11
CA GLU A 262 6.07 -22.39 -18.41
C GLU A 262 4.67 -21.93 -18.85
N GLU A 263 4.07 -20.95 -18.17
CA GLU A 263 2.77 -20.40 -18.55
C GLU A 263 2.78 -19.80 -19.98
N VAL A 264 3.86 -19.14 -20.36
CA VAL A 264 4.04 -18.63 -21.74
C VAL A 264 4.24 -19.78 -22.72
N LYS A 265 5.05 -20.77 -22.38
CA LYS A 265 5.28 -21.98 -23.21
C LYS A 265 3.99 -22.74 -23.51
N TYR A 266 3.08 -22.82 -22.54
CA TYR A 266 1.78 -23.47 -22.70
C TYR A 266 0.68 -22.55 -23.26
N GLY A 267 1.01 -21.30 -23.63
CA GLY A 267 0.06 -20.34 -24.20
C GLY A 267 -0.98 -19.80 -23.20
N ARG A 268 -0.75 -19.94 -21.89
CA ARG A 268 -1.64 -19.40 -20.84
C ARG A 268 -1.32 -17.97 -20.47
N LEU A 269 -0.09 -17.51 -20.72
CA LEU A 269 0.32 -16.11 -20.68
C LEU A 269 0.91 -15.68 -22.03
N PRO A 270 0.79 -14.39 -22.42
CA PRO A 270 1.45 -13.88 -23.61
C PRO A 270 2.97 -13.73 -23.39
N ALA A 271 3.75 -13.67 -24.47
CA ALA A 271 5.21 -13.62 -24.42
C ALA A 271 5.78 -12.40 -23.69
N ASN A 272 5.05 -11.30 -23.65
CA ASN A 272 5.40 -10.06 -22.92
C ASN A 272 4.77 -9.98 -21.53
N LEU A 273 4.19 -11.07 -21.03
CA LEU A 273 3.37 -11.16 -19.84
C LEU A 273 2.14 -10.24 -19.91
N LEU A 274 1.35 -10.25 -18.87
CA LEU A 274 0.27 -9.27 -18.63
C LEU A 274 0.81 -8.18 -17.69
N PRO A 275 0.12 -7.03 -17.55
CA PRO A 275 0.58 -5.99 -16.66
C PRO A 275 0.86 -6.53 -15.25
N LEU A 276 2.05 -6.23 -14.74
CA LEU A 276 2.50 -6.70 -13.44
C LEU A 276 2.01 -5.77 -12.34
N GLN A 277 1.53 -6.34 -11.24
CA GLN A 277 1.40 -5.65 -9.95
C GLN A 277 2.36 -6.31 -8.97
N SER A 278 3.09 -5.49 -8.23
CA SER A 278 3.99 -5.95 -7.19
C SER A 278 3.77 -5.14 -5.91
N GLY A 279 3.79 -5.82 -4.76
CA GLY A 279 3.86 -5.17 -3.46
C GLY A 279 5.22 -4.49 -3.25
N ILE A 280 5.48 -4.04 -2.03
CA ILE A 280 6.77 -3.47 -1.61
C ILE A 280 7.58 -4.48 -0.79
N GLY A 281 8.90 -4.32 -0.76
CA GLY A 281 9.82 -5.11 0.06
C GLY A 281 10.77 -6.02 -0.73
N ASN A 282 11.58 -6.80 0.01
CA ASN A 282 12.70 -7.55 -0.56
C ASN A 282 12.28 -8.59 -1.60
N ILE A 283 11.19 -9.34 -1.36
CA ILE A 283 10.72 -10.34 -2.32
C ILE A 283 10.23 -9.66 -3.60
N ALA A 284 9.45 -8.58 -3.47
CA ALA A 284 9.00 -7.80 -4.61
C ALA A 284 10.19 -7.27 -5.43
N ASN A 285 11.22 -6.74 -4.77
CA ASN A 285 12.46 -6.30 -5.42
C ASN A 285 13.19 -7.45 -6.12
N ALA A 286 13.27 -8.63 -5.49
CA ALA A 286 13.89 -9.81 -6.09
C ALA A 286 13.16 -10.26 -7.37
N VAL A 287 11.82 -10.31 -7.33
CA VAL A 287 10.99 -10.70 -8.48
C VAL A 287 11.16 -9.71 -9.63
N ILE A 288 11.02 -8.39 -9.38
CA ILE A 288 11.17 -7.36 -10.41
C ILE A 288 12.59 -7.32 -10.95
N GLY A 289 13.61 -7.42 -10.10
CA GLY A 289 15.02 -7.50 -10.52
C GLY A 289 15.32 -8.76 -11.33
N GLY A 290 14.74 -9.90 -10.99
CA GLY A 290 14.83 -11.14 -11.76
C GLY A 290 14.16 -11.01 -13.13
N LEU A 291 12.98 -10.41 -13.21
CA LEU A 291 12.28 -10.15 -14.47
C LEU A 291 13.07 -9.20 -15.38
N ALA A 292 13.74 -8.19 -14.81
CA ALA A 292 14.62 -7.30 -15.58
C ALA A 292 15.80 -8.06 -16.25
N LYS A 293 16.28 -9.14 -15.62
CA LYS A 293 17.34 -10.00 -16.16
C LYS A 293 16.79 -11.13 -17.05
N SER A 294 15.52 -11.44 -16.98
CA SER A 294 14.85 -12.52 -17.72
C SER A 294 14.75 -12.23 -19.23
N ARG A 295 14.17 -13.19 -19.98
CA ARG A 295 13.93 -13.05 -21.43
C ARG A 295 12.71 -12.20 -21.80
N PHE A 296 11.85 -11.86 -20.84
CA PHE A 296 10.60 -11.13 -21.13
C PHE A 296 10.87 -9.71 -21.60
N GLN A 297 10.20 -9.30 -22.67
CA GLN A 297 10.37 -8.00 -23.34
C GLN A 297 9.03 -7.28 -23.43
N ASN A 298 9.05 -5.95 -23.53
CA ASN A 298 7.87 -5.10 -23.66
C ASN A 298 6.84 -5.31 -22.54
N VAL A 299 7.33 -5.58 -21.33
CA VAL A 299 6.51 -5.78 -20.14
C VAL A 299 5.87 -4.45 -19.73
N THR A 300 4.67 -4.49 -19.22
CA THR A 300 3.98 -3.34 -18.67
C THR A 300 3.65 -3.55 -17.19
N VAL A 301 3.46 -2.46 -16.47
CA VAL A 301 3.16 -2.46 -15.03
C VAL A 301 1.92 -1.63 -14.77
N PHE A 302 1.02 -2.19 -13.96
CA PHE A 302 -0.14 -1.51 -13.39
C PHE A 302 -0.20 -1.87 -11.90
N THR A 303 0.24 -0.95 -11.05
CA THR A 303 0.48 -1.23 -9.62
C THR A 303 0.13 -0.02 -8.74
N GLU A 304 0.31 -0.15 -7.44
CA GLU A 304 0.18 0.95 -6.50
C GLU A 304 1.47 1.76 -6.39
N VAL A 305 2.60 1.06 -6.19
CA VAL A 305 3.88 1.66 -5.83
C VAL A 305 4.99 1.12 -6.72
N LEU A 306 5.84 2.02 -7.20
CA LEU A 306 7.09 1.67 -7.88
C LEU A 306 8.27 1.88 -6.94
N GLN A 307 9.19 0.91 -6.88
CA GLN A 307 10.43 0.94 -6.11
C GLN A 307 11.65 1.02 -7.04
N ASP A 308 12.84 1.17 -6.48
CA ASP A 308 14.11 1.35 -7.21
C ASP A 308 14.37 0.31 -8.30
N THR A 309 14.00 -0.94 -8.09
CA THR A 309 14.15 -2.02 -9.07
C THR A 309 13.39 -1.77 -10.37
N PHE A 310 12.37 -0.92 -10.36
CA PHE A 310 11.71 -0.50 -11.60
C PHE A 310 12.56 0.47 -12.42
N LEU A 311 13.43 1.29 -11.81
CA LEU A 311 14.39 2.11 -12.54
C LEU A 311 15.38 1.22 -13.32
N GLU A 312 15.93 0.19 -12.66
CA GLU A 312 16.77 -0.81 -13.31
C GLU A 312 16.03 -1.52 -14.46
N TYR A 313 14.74 -1.81 -14.25
CA TYR A 313 13.92 -2.45 -15.27
C TYR A 313 13.64 -1.52 -16.47
N PHE A 314 13.42 -0.22 -16.25
CA PHE A 314 13.35 0.77 -17.32
C PHE A 314 14.68 0.87 -18.07
N ASP A 315 15.80 0.86 -17.35
CA ASP A 315 17.14 0.98 -17.91
C ASP A 315 17.55 -0.23 -18.77
N SER A 316 16.98 -1.40 -18.45
CA SER A 316 17.15 -2.62 -19.27
C SER A 316 16.41 -2.58 -20.61
N GLU A 317 15.61 -1.54 -20.90
CA GLU A 317 14.75 -1.39 -22.09
C GLU A 317 13.66 -2.46 -22.23
N LYS A 318 13.46 -3.32 -21.23
CA LYS A 318 12.46 -4.41 -21.24
C LYS A 318 11.10 -3.99 -20.67
N LEU A 319 11.08 -2.95 -19.81
CA LEU A 319 9.86 -2.36 -19.31
C LEU A 319 9.37 -1.27 -20.27
N LYS A 320 8.23 -1.50 -20.90
CA LYS A 320 7.62 -0.57 -21.86
C LYS A 320 7.01 0.64 -21.16
N PHE A 321 6.15 0.39 -20.18
CA PHE A 321 5.38 1.43 -19.47
C PHE A 321 5.00 0.99 -18.07
N ALA A 322 4.97 1.93 -17.11
CA ALA A 322 4.49 1.73 -15.76
C ALA A 322 3.44 2.75 -15.37
N SER A 323 2.33 2.27 -14.81
CA SER A 323 1.25 3.06 -14.21
C SER A 323 1.13 2.71 -12.74
N ALA A 324 1.12 3.73 -11.87
CA ALA A 324 1.05 3.57 -10.42
C ALA A 324 0.27 4.72 -9.76
N THR A 325 0.12 4.71 -8.43
CA THR A 325 -0.33 5.89 -7.68
C THR A 325 0.83 6.60 -6.99
N SER A 326 1.97 5.93 -6.80
CA SER A 326 3.17 6.53 -6.21
C SER A 326 4.47 5.91 -6.69
N ILE A 327 5.54 6.71 -6.62
CA ILE A 327 6.93 6.27 -6.75
C ILE A 327 7.58 6.41 -5.37
N ARG A 328 8.08 5.30 -4.81
CA ARG A 328 8.75 5.26 -3.50
C ARG A 328 10.17 4.75 -3.69
N PHE A 329 11.02 5.61 -4.22
CA PHE A 329 12.43 5.31 -4.40
C PHE A 329 13.22 5.57 -3.10
N SER A 330 14.39 4.95 -2.99
CA SER A 330 15.42 5.35 -2.04
C SER A 330 15.89 6.79 -2.32
N PRO A 331 16.60 7.45 -1.41
CA PRO A 331 17.20 8.75 -1.71
C PRO A 331 18.05 8.73 -3.00
N GLU A 332 18.86 7.70 -3.17
CA GLU A 332 19.69 7.48 -4.37
C GLU A 332 18.84 7.24 -5.63
N GLY A 333 17.75 6.49 -5.50
CA GLY A 333 16.80 6.24 -6.57
C GLY A 333 16.07 7.52 -6.99
N PHE A 334 15.72 8.40 -6.06
CA PHE A 334 15.15 9.72 -6.41
C PHE A 334 16.17 10.61 -7.12
N ASP A 335 17.43 10.64 -6.69
CA ASP A 335 18.47 11.40 -7.37
C ASP A 335 18.65 10.87 -8.81
N GLN A 336 18.74 9.56 -9.00
CA GLN A 336 18.77 8.94 -10.34
C GLN A 336 17.56 9.32 -11.18
N PHE A 337 16.36 9.29 -10.62
CA PHE A 337 15.12 9.63 -11.30
C PHE A 337 15.08 11.10 -11.71
N TYR A 338 15.50 12.01 -10.85
CA TYR A 338 15.54 13.45 -11.16
C TYR A 338 16.57 13.79 -12.22
N ASP A 339 17.76 13.21 -12.13
CA ASP A 339 18.85 13.42 -13.08
C ASP A 339 18.51 12.87 -14.49
N ASN A 340 17.65 11.86 -14.55
CA ASN A 340 17.21 11.21 -15.79
C ASN A 340 15.72 11.44 -16.09
N TRP A 341 15.13 12.52 -15.61
CA TRP A 341 13.71 12.84 -15.75
C TRP A 341 13.19 12.69 -17.19
N GLU A 342 13.92 13.24 -18.18
CA GLU A 342 13.57 13.17 -19.59
C GLU A 342 13.48 11.73 -20.13
N LYS A 343 14.26 10.80 -19.56
CA LYS A 343 14.25 9.39 -19.94
C LYS A 343 13.01 8.64 -19.43
N TYR A 344 12.52 9.01 -18.24
CA TYR A 344 11.47 8.24 -17.55
C TYR A 344 10.07 8.82 -17.71
N LYS A 345 9.94 10.15 -17.85
CA LYS A 345 8.64 10.86 -17.79
C LYS A 345 7.60 10.37 -18.80
N ASP A 346 8.00 9.94 -19.99
CA ASP A 346 7.10 9.47 -21.06
C ASP A 346 6.74 7.98 -20.93
N ARG A 347 7.34 7.28 -19.98
CA ARG A 347 7.13 5.85 -19.73
C ARG A 347 6.50 5.56 -18.36
N LEU A 348 6.10 6.59 -17.65
CA LEU A 348 5.56 6.54 -16.29
C LEU A 348 4.32 7.42 -16.17
N LEU A 349 3.33 6.94 -15.41
CA LEU A 349 2.09 7.66 -15.16
C LEU A 349 1.62 7.44 -13.72
N LEU A 350 1.33 8.52 -12.99
CA LEU A 350 0.78 8.46 -11.64
C LEU A 350 -0.72 8.81 -11.65
N ARG A 351 -1.54 7.90 -11.08
CA ARG A 351 -3.00 7.96 -11.10
C ARG A 351 -3.58 8.15 -9.69
N SER A 352 -4.81 8.65 -9.62
CA SER A 352 -5.61 8.61 -8.40
C SER A 352 -5.73 7.17 -7.89
N GLN A 353 -5.69 6.98 -6.59
CA GLN A 353 -5.76 5.66 -5.91
C GLN A 353 -6.99 4.85 -6.33
N GLN A 354 -8.15 5.49 -6.47
CA GLN A 354 -9.35 4.81 -6.93
C GLN A 354 -9.24 4.24 -8.36
N VAL A 355 -8.32 4.76 -9.17
CA VAL A 355 -8.07 4.27 -10.54
C VAL A 355 -6.99 3.20 -10.53
N SER A 356 -5.84 3.44 -9.87
CA SER A 356 -4.76 2.45 -9.79
C SER A 356 -5.19 1.14 -9.12
N ASN A 357 -6.12 1.22 -8.17
CA ASN A 357 -6.66 0.06 -7.45
C ASN A 357 -8.05 -0.38 -7.94
N SER A 358 -8.52 0.16 -9.07
CA SER A 358 -9.88 -0.14 -9.56
C SER A 358 -10.05 -1.62 -9.91
N PRO A 359 -10.96 -2.35 -9.24
CA PRO A 359 -11.28 -3.74 -9.58
C PRO A 359 -11.66 -3.93 -11.04
N GLU A 360 -12.40 -2.98 -11.61
CA GLU A 360 -12.81 -2.99 -13.01
C GLU A 360 -11.62 -2.91 -13.97
N VAL A 361 -10.68 -1.99 -13.73
CA VAL A 361 -9.49 -1.80 -14.57
C VAL A 361 -8.54 -2.98 -14.43
N ILE A 362 -8.28 -3.44 -13.20
CA ILE A 362 -7.43 -4.61 -12.93
C ILE A 362 -7.95 -5.83 -13.68
N ARG A 363 -9.27 -6.07 -13.62
CA ARG A 363 -9.89 -7.21 -14.32
C ARG A 363 -9.83 -7.07 -15.84
N ARG A 364 -10.03 -5.88 -16.36
CA ARG A 364 -9.97 -5.61 -17.80
C ARG A 364 -8.56 -5.77 -18.36
N LEU A 365 -7.56 -5.25 -17.67
CA LEU A 365 -6.15 -5.40 -18.06
C LEU A 365 -5.65 -6.83 -17.86
N GLY A 366 -6.25 -7.58 -16.93
CA GLY A 366 -5.87 -8.94 -16.61
C GLY A 366 -4.51 -9.02 -15.92
N CYS A 367 -4.28 -8.18 -14.92
CA CYS A 367 -2.99 -8.09 -14.21
C CYS A 367 -2.51 -9.45 -13.64
N ILE A 368 -1.19 -9.60 -13.49
CA ILE A 368 -0.55 -10.59 -12.63
C ILE A 368 -0.28 -9.89 -11.30
N ALA A 369 -0.99 -10.29 -10.25
CA ALA A 369 -0.88 -9.69 -8.92
C ALA A 369 0.04 -10.51 -8.02
N MET A 370 1.03 -9.86 -7.40
CA MET A 370 2.03 -10.50 -6.54
C MET A 370 2.11 -9.76 -5.20
N ASN A 371 1.71 -10.42 -4.10
CA ASN A 371 1.64 -9.82 -2.78
C ASN A 371 2.17 -10.76 -1.69
N THR A 372 2.43 -10.20 -0.50
CA THR A 372 3.04 -10.92 0.63
C THR A 372 2.10 -10.97 1.83
N PRO A 373 1.71 -12.16 2.32
CA PRO A 373 0.91 -12.32 3.52
C PRO A 373 1.78 -12.37 4.79
N VAL A 374 1.15 -12.20 5.94
CA VAL A 374 1.73 -12.52 7.27
C VAL A 374 1.80 -14.04 7.44
N GLU A 375 0.71 -14.72 7.14
CA GLU A 375 0.57 -16.17 7.16
C GLU A 375 -0.39 -16.63 6.06
N PHE A 376 -0.25 -17.89 5.67
CA PHE A 376 -1.04 -18.56 4.64
C PHE A 376 -1.46 -19.93 5.16
N ASP A 377 -2.73 -20.29 5.04
CA ASP A 377 -3.13 -21.60 5.52
C ASP A 377 -3.13 -22.68 4.43
N ILE A 378 -3.21 -23.92 4.88
CA ILE A 378 -3.12 -25.08 3.98
C ILE A 378 -4.26 -25.12 2.95
N TYR A 379 -5.37 -24.42 3.15
CA TYR A 379 -6.51 -24.42 2.23
C TYR A 379 -6.50 -23.24 1.26
N GLY A 380 -5.63 -22.25 1.47
CA GLY A 380 -5.44 -21.15 0.54
C GLY A 380 -5.98 -19.80 1.02
N HIS A 381 -6.29 -19.66 2.32
CA HIS A 381 -6.58 -18.34 2.90
C HIS A 381 -5.29 -17.60 3.25
N ALA A 382 -5.32 -16.28 3.19
CA ALA A 382 -4.19 -15.44 3.56
C ALA A 382 -4.58 -14.36 4.58
N ASN A 383 -3.67 -14.13 5.53
CA ASN A 383 -3.72 -13.06 6.49
C ASN A 383 -2.59 -12.09 6.19
N SER A 384 -2.92 -10.82 5.96
CA SER A 384 -1.96 -9.76 5.62
C SER A 384 -1.84 -8.68 6.70
N THR A 385 -2.62 -8.75 7.78
CA THR A 385 -2.79 -7.62 8.72
C THR A 385 -2.50 -7.94 10.17
N LEU A 386 -2.95 -9.08 10.69
CA LEU A 386 -2.91 -9.37 12.11
C LEU A 386 -1.96 -10.53 12.47
N VAL A 387 -1.26 -10.40 13.58
CA VAL A 387 -0.44 -11.45 14.16
C VAL A 387 -1.21 -12.12 15.30
N CYS A 388 -1.30 -13.45 15.28
CA CYS A 388 -2.02 -14.24 16.28
C CYS A 388 -3.44 -13.70 16.55
N GLY A 389 -4.16 -13.35 15.51
CA GLY A 389 -5.56 -12.96 15.52
C GLY A 389 -5.88 -11.55 15.98
N SER A 390 -5.04 -10.90 16.77
CA SER A 390 -5.37 -9.60 17.39
C SER A 390 -4.30 -8.53 17.31
N GLY A 391 -3.04 -8.90 17.17
CA GLY A 391 -1.93 -7.95 17.11
C GLY A 391 -1.82 -7.31 15.73
N MET A 392 -2.24 -6.06 15.57
CA MET A 392 -2.12 -5.36 14.30
C MET A 392 -0.66 -5.16 13.90
N LEU A 393 -0.30 -5.57 12.69
CA LEU A 393 1.03 -5.37 12.10
C LEU A 393 1.03 -4.17 11.14
N ASN A 394 0.12 -4.15 10.20
CA ASN A 394 -0.10 -3.09 9.21
C ASN A 394 -1.53 -3.18 8.68
N GLY A 395 -1.95 -2.18 7.91
CA GLY A 395 -3.23 -2.23 7.21
C GLY A 395 -3.22 -3.20 6.01
N LEU A 396 -4.41 -3.50 5.51
CA LEU A 396 -4.61 -4.41 4.37
C LEU A 396 -3.91 -3.92 3.09
N GLY A 397 -3.89 -2.62 2.85
CA GLY A 397 -3.39 -2.08 1.59
C GLY A 397 -4.29 -2.40 0.41
N GLY A 398 -3.69 -2.54 -0.76
CA GLY A 398 -4.38 -2.86 -2.01
C GLY A 398 -4.29 -4.32 -2.43
N SER A 399 -3.71 -5.19 -1.61
CA SER A 399 -3.53 -6.60 -1.98
C SER A 399 -4.84 -7.28 -2.37
N GLY A 400 -5.92 -7.05 -1.63
CA GLY A 400 -7.23 -7.60 -1.95
C GLY A 400 -7.83 -7.05 -3.23
N ASP A 401 -7.60 -5.76 -3.55
CA ASP A 401 -8.06 -5.16 -4.80
C ASP A 401 -7.45 -5.87 -6.03
N PHE A 402 -6.13 -6.12 -5.96
CA PHE A 402 -5.40 -6.75 -7.06
C PHE A 402 -5.61 -8.26 -7.11
N LEU A 403 -5.42 -8.98 -6.01
CA LEU A 403 -5.49 -10.44 -6.00
C LEU A 403 -6.85 -10.96 -6.47
N ARG A 404 -7.94 -10.40 -5.96
CA ARG A 404 -9.30 -10.81 -6.30
C ARG A 404 -9.67 -10.53 -7.76
N ASN A 405 -9.07 -9.53 -8.39
CA ASN A 405 -9.47 -9.03 -9.70
C ASN A 405 -8.44 -9.28 -10.81
N SER A 406 -7.27 -9.80 -10.49
CA SER A 406 -6.24 -10.15 -11.48
C SER A 406 -6.64 -11.38 -12.32
N LYS A 407 -5.94 -11.61 -13.41
CA LYS A 407 -6.00 -12.86 -14.15
C LYS A 407 -5.25 -13.98 -13.42
N LEU A 408 -4.17 -13.62 -12.74
CA LEU A 408 -3.34 -14.55 -11.98
C LEU A 408 -2.99 -13.89 -10.65
N SER A 409 -3.42 -14.50 -9.55
CA SER A 409 -3.15 -14.05 -8.20
C SER A 409 -2.07 -14.90 -7.55
N VAL A 410 -1.01 -14.24 -7.08
CA VAL A 410 0.16 -14.86 -6.48
C VAL A 410 0.36 -14.32 -5.07
N MET A 411 0.41 -15.20 -4.09
CA MET A 411 0.93 -14.92 -2.76
C MET A 411 2.32 -15.53 -2.60
N HIS A 412 3.25 -14.76 -2.07
CA HIS A 412 4.62 -15.21 -1.81
C HIS A 412 5.10 -14.76 -0.43
N THR A 413 5.77 -15.64 0.29
CA THR A 413 6.33 -15.33 1.61
C THR A 413 7.46 -16.30 1.91
N PRO A 414 8.43 -15.99 2.81
CA PRO A 414 9.31 -17.02 3.33
C PRO A 414 8.49 -18.14 4.01
N SER A 415 8.92 -19.37 3.91
CA SER A 415 8.24 -20.48 4.59
C SER A 415 8.25 -20.36 6.11
N SER A 416 9.27 -19.67 6.65
CA SER A 416 9.36 -19.28 8.06
C SER A 416 10.04 -17.91 8.20
N ARG A 417 9.63 -17.15 9.23
CA ARG A 417 10.24 -15.86 9.61
C ARG A 417 11.14 -16.03 10.81
N PRO A 418 12.24 -15.24 10.92
CA PRO A 418 13.17 -15.33 12.04
C PRO A 418 12.47 -15.14 13.39
N SER A 419 12.86 -15.95 14.37
CA SER A 419 12.44 -15.83 15.76
C SER A 419 13.68 -15.79 16.68
N LYS A 420 13.60 -15.03 17.76
CA LYS A 420 14.65 -15.03 18.79
C LYS A 420 14.58 -16.25 19.72
N LYS A 421 13.44 -16.94 19.75
CA LYS A 421 13.15 -18.05 20.67
C LYS A 421 13.18 -19.42 19.99
N ASP A 422 13.11 -19.48 18.66
CA ASP A 422 13.09 -20.72 17.89
C ASP A 422 14.00 -20.59 16.67
N ALA A 423 15.00 -21.48 16.57
CA ALA A 423 15.94 -21.50 15.45
C ALA A 423 15.26 -21.81 14.10
N ASN A 424 14.14 -22.53 14.10
CA ASN A 424 13.34 -22.80 12.89
C ASN A 424 12.48 -21.59 12.48
N GLY A 425 12.37 -20.60 13.35
CA GLY A 425 11.53 -19.42 13.14
C GLY A 425 10.05 -19.69 13.36
N VAL A 426 9.23 -18.72 12.94
CA VAL A 426 7.76 -18.78 12.97
C VAL A 426 7.28 -19.23 11.61
N SER A 427 6.52 -20.33 11.55
CA SER A 427 5.96 -20.84 10.29
C SER A 427 5.02 -19.83 9.65
N CYS A 428 5.17 -19.58 8.35
CA CYS A 428 4.22 -18.78 7.58
C CYS A 428 3.11 -19.64 6.97
N VAL A 429 3.24 -20.96 7.00
CA VAL A 429 2.20 -21.92 6.62
C VAL A 429 1.57 -22.48 7.89
N VAL A 430 0.25 -22.37 8.02
CA VAL A 430 -0.50 -22.74 9.22
C VAL A 430 -1.73 -23.59 8.86
N PRO A 431 -2.34 -24.33 9.81
CA PRO A 431 -3.57 -25.08 9.54
C PRO A 431 -4.76 -24.20 9.16
N MET A 432 -4.87 -23.03 9.79
CA MET A 432 -5.88 -22.00 9.52
C MET A 432 -5.32 -20.64 9.89
N CYS A 433 -5.52 -19.66 9.03
CA CYS A 433 -5.17 -18.28 9.34
C CYS A 433 -5.93 -17.78 10.57
N SER A 434 -5.21 -17.09 11.47
CA SER A 434 -5.81 -16.50 12.68
C SER A 434 -6.68 -15.27 12.38
N HIS A 435 -6.56 -14.73 11.19
CA HIS A 435 -7.37 -13.68 10.57
C HIS A 435 -7.34 -13.89 9.05
N VAL A 436 -8.41 -13.58 8.33
CA VAL A 436 -8.49 -13.78 6.88
C VAL A 436 -8.74 -12.45 6.18
N ASP A 437 -7.78 -12.03 5.36
CA ASP A 437 -7.88 -10.86 4.49
C ASP A 437 -8.21 -11.25 3.04
N GLN A 438 -7.66 -12.36 2.56
CA GLN A 438 -7.98 -12.96 1.27
C GLN A 438 -8.46 -14.40 1.48
N THR A 439 -9.57 -14.74 0.82
CA THR A 439 -10.15 -16.07 0.90
C THR A 439 -9.49 -17.02 -0.11
N GLU A 440 -9.71 -18.34 0.06
CA GLU A 440 -9.26 -19.36 -0.87
C GLU A 440 -9.80 -19.17 -2.30
N HIS A 441 -10.86 -18.38 -2.45
CA HIS A 441 -11.47 -18.08 -3.76
C HIS A 441 -10.72 -16.99 -4.54
N ASP A 442 -9.84 -16.25 -3.86
CA ASP A 442 -9.13 -15.11 -4.42
C ASP A 442 -7.69 -15.46 -4.88
N LEU A 443 -7.21 -16.71 -4.58
CA LEU A 443 -5.80 -17.05 -4.70
C LEU A 443 -5.57 -18.26 -5.61
N ASP A 444 -4.62 -18.09 -6.57
CA ASP A 444 -4.27 -19.09 -7.57
C ASP A 444 -2.95 -19.78 -7.27
N ILE A 445 -1.93 -19.01 -6.89
CA ILE A 445 -0.56 -19.48 -6.73
C ILE A 445 -0.02 -19.07 -5.36
N PHE A 446 0.63 -20.01 -4.68
CA PHE A 446 1.36 -19.73 -3.46
C PHE A 446 2.83 -20.16 -3.61
N VAL A 447 3.77 -19.30 -3.18
CA VAL A 447 5.20 -19.52 -3.37
C VAL A 447 5.97 -19.22 -2.09
N THR A 448 6.89 -20.10 -1.75
CA THR A 448 7.93 -19.88 -0.74
C THR A 448 9.30 -20.22 -1.34
N GLU A 449 10.38 -20.02 -0.60
CA GLU A 449 11.71 -20.48 -1.02
C GLU A 449 11.82 -22.01 -1.12
N GLN A 450 10.83 -22.75 -0.60
CA GLN A 450 10.77 -24.21 -0.71
C GLN A 450 10.21 -24.69 -2.05
N GLY A 451 9.39 -23.87 -2.71
CA GLY A 451 8.76 -24.20 -3.99
C GLY A 451 7.48 -23.43 -4.25
N LEU A 452 6.76 -23.85 -5.29
CA LEU A 452 5.53 -23.24 -5.78
C LEU A 452 4.38 -24.24 -5.75
N ALA A 453 3.26 -23.82 -5.18
CA ALA A 453 1.98 -24.52 -5.17
C ALA A 453 1.03 -23.85 -6.16
N ASP A 454 0.67 -24.56 -7.23
CA ASP A 454 -0.41 -24.17 -8.16
C ASP A 454 -1.74 -24.70 -7.61
N LEU A 455 -2.61 -23.80 -7.17
CA LEU A 455 -3.87 -24.12 -6.51
C LEU A 455 -5.06 -24.11 -7.47
N ARG A 456 -4.84 -23.76 -8.72
CA ARG A 456 -5.90 -23.63 -9.72
C ARG A 456 -6.60 -24.97 -9.98
N GLY A 457 -7.94 -24.95 -9.87
CA GLY A 457 -8.78 -26.13 -10.14
C GLY A 457 -8.73 -27.22 -9.06
N LEU A 458 -7.99 -27.02 -7.96
CA LEU A 458 -7.88 -27.98 -6.87
C LEU A 458 -9.00 -27.79 -5.84
N SER A 459 -9.50 -28.91 -5.32
CA SER A 459 -10.36 -28.94 -4.14
C SER A 459 -9.56 -28.57 -2.87
N PRO A 460 -10.20 -28.14 -1.76
CA PRO A 460 -9.48 -27.76 -0.53
C PRO A 460 -8.51 -28.83 -0.02
N ARG A 461 -8.88 -30.12 -0.05
CA ARG A 461 -7.99 -31.20 0.39
C ARG A 461 -6.77 -31.38 -0.52
N GLU A 462 -6.95 -31.23 -1.83
CA GLU A 462 -5.83 -31.25 -2.78
C GLU A 462 -4.92 -30.04 -2.59
N ARG A 463 -5.48 -28.83 -2.37
CA ARG A 463 -4.71 -27.63 -2.04
C ARG A 463 -3.85 -27.84 -0.79
N ALA A 464 -4.45 -28.39 0.28
CA ALA A 464 -3.75 -28.63 1.53
C ALA A 464 -2.50 -29.49 1.34
N GLN A 465 -2.63 -30.58 0.58
CA GLN A 465 -1.50 -31.46 0.30
C GLN A 465 -0.41 -30.75 -0.50
N VAL A 466 -0.78 -30.03 -1.57
CA VAL A 466 0.20 -29.32 -2.42
C VAL A 466 0.91 -28.20 -1.65
N VAL A 467 0.18 -27.43 -0.81
CA VAL A 467 0.78 -26.36 0.01
C VAL A 467 1.78 -26.94 1.01
N ILE A 468 1.43 -28.02 1.70
CA ILE A 468 2.33 -28.68 2.66
C ILE A 468 3.57 -29.21 1.93
N ASP A 469 3.38 -29.93 0.83
CA ASP A 469 4.48 -30.58 0.10
C ASP A 469 5.46 -29.58 -0.52
N LYS A 470 4.94 -28.49 -1.09
CA LYS A 470 5.73 -27.56 -1.90
C LYS A 470 6.22 -26.33 -1.14
N CYS A 471 5.43 -25.84 -0.17
CA CYS A 471 5.66 -24.50 0.38
C CYS A 471 5.95 -24.46 1.89
N ALA A 472 5.60 -25.51 2.65
CA ALA A 472 5.85 -25.52 4.07
C ALA A 472 7.36 -25.68 4.39
N HIS A 473 7.80 -25.02 5.44
CA HIS A 473 9.17 -25.17 5.96
C HIS A 473 9.42 -26.65 6.34
N PRO A 474 10.56 -27.27 5.99
CA PRO A 474 10.83 -28.69 6.23
C PRO A 474 10.55 -29.15 7.65
N GLU A 475 10.93 -28.33 8.63
CA GLU A 475 10.72 -28.61 10.05
C GLU A 475 9.25 -28.62 10.49
N TYR A 476 8.37 -27.94 9.75
CA TYR A 476 6.93 -27.88 10.04
C TYR A 476 6.09 -28.82 9.19
N LYS A 477 6.62 -29.36 8.08
CA LYS A 477 5.90 -30.31 7.19
C LYS A 477 5.29 -31.50 7.91
N PRO A 478 6.03 -32.26 8.75
CA PRO A 478 5.48 -33.43 9.44
C PRO A 478 4.28 -33.05 10.33
N GLN A 479 4.42 -31.97 11.08
CA GLN A 479 3.37 -31.48 11.97
C GLN A 479 2.11 -31.04 11.21
N LEU A 480 2.26 -30.34 10.08
CA LEU A 480 1.13 -29.94 9.24
C LEU A 480 0.47 -31.14 8.55
N GLN A 481 1.26 -32.15 8.13
CA GLN A 481 0.74 -33.39 7.54
C GLN A 481 -0.07 -34.18 8.59
N ASP A 482 0.45 -34.33 9.81
CA ASP A 482 -0.28 -35.01 10.90
C ASP A 482 -1.62 -34.32 11.18
N TYR A 483 -1.65 -32.99 11.15
CA TYR A 483 -2.89 -32.24 11.28
C TYR A 483 -3.88 -32.55 10.17
N LEU A 484 -3.43 -32.47 8.91
CA LEU A 484 -4.27 -32.72 7.74
C LEU A 484 -4.86 -34.14 7.77
N ASP A 485 -4.04 -35.13 8.10
CA ASP A 485 -4.45 -36.53 8.16
C ASP A 485 -5.51 -36.78 9.24
N MET A 486 -5.28 -36.27 10.44
CA MET A 486 -6.25 -36.34 11.55
C MET A 486 -7.55 -35.61 11.25
N ALA A 487 -7.47 -34.38 10.73
CA ALA A 487 -8.63 -33.58 10.37
C ALA A 487 -9.44 -34.26 9.27
N THR A 488 -8.78 -34.75 8.23
CA THR A 488 -9.40 -35.46 7.10
C THR A 488 -10.14 -36.69 7.60
N LYS A 489 -9.48 -37.55 8.37
CA LYS A 489 -10.08 -38.77 8.95
C LYS A 489 -11.32 -38.45 9.78
N LYS A 490 -11.22 -37.50 10.71
CA LYS A 490 -12.31 -37.11 11.62
C LYS A 490 -13.49 -36.50 10.86
N CYS A 491 -13.21 -35.59 9.94
CA CYS A 491 -14.26 -34.88 9.22
C CYS A 491 -14.96 -35.73 8.18
N LEU A 492 -14.25 -36.60 7.46
CA LEU A 492 -14.87 -37.57 6.54
C LEU A 492 -15.79 -38.54 7.27
N ALA A 493 -15.36 -39.06 8.41
CA ALA A 493 -16.20 -39.94 9.23
C ALA A 493 -17.48 -39.26 9.74
N ALA A 494 -17.45 -37.94 9.87
CA ALA A 494 -18.59 -37.14 10.30
C ALA A 494 -19.40 -36.54 9.13
N GLY A 495 -19.11 -36.88 7.87
CA GLY A 495 -19.77 -36.31 6.69
C GLY A 495 -19.49 -34.82 6.44
N ARG A 496 -18.35 -34.31 6.91
CA ARG A 496 -17.93 -32.88 6.83
C ARG A 496 -16.54 -32.73 6.23
N GLY A 497 -16.23 -33.50 5.21
CA GLY A 497 -14.88 -33.65 4.63
C GLY A 497 -14.55 -32.73 3.47
N HIS A 498 -15.29 -31.64 3.23
CA HIS A 498 -14.98 -30.71 2.14
C HIS A 498 -13.68 -29.93 2.44
N GLU A 499 -13.65 -29.22 3.57
CA GLU A 499 -12.48 -28.52 4.10
C GLU A 499 -12.27 -28.95 5.56
N PRO A 500 -11.52 -30.05 5.77
CA PRO A 500 -11.41 -30.66 7.09
C PRO A 500 -10.70 -29.77 8.11
N GLN A 501 -11.38 -29.42 9.19
CA GLN A 501 -10.83 -28.62 10.28
C GLN A 501 -11.16 -29.23 11.65
N MET A 502 -10.20 -29.21 12.58
CA MET A 502 -10.39 -29.54 13.98
C MET A 502 -10.38 -28.25 14.81
N LEU A 503 -11.56 -27.67 15.04
CA LEU A 503 -11.69 -26.35 15.68
C LEU A 503 -11.07 -26.29 17.08
N ASP A 504 -11.01 -27.42 17.79
CA ASP A 504 -10.36 -27.58 19.08
C ASP A 504 -8.83 -27.56 19.05
N LYS A 505 -8.22 -27.65 17.86
CA LYS A 505 -6.77 -27.79 17.66
C LYS A 505 -6.16 -26.81 16.67
N VAL A 506 -6.97 -26.28 15.77
CA VAL A 506 -6.52 -25.53 14.59
C VAL A 506 -5.58 -24.34 14.90
N PHE A 507 -5.70 -23.72 16.06
CA PHE A 507 -4.85 -22.62 16.51
C PHE A 507 -3.76 -23.01 17.51
N LYS A 508 -3.51 -24.33 17.72
CA LYS A 508 -2.46 -24.76 18.65
C LYS A 508 -1.07 -24.19 18.31
N MET A 509 -0.71 -24.09 17.03
CA MET A 509 0.55 -23.45 16.63
C MET A 509 0.64 -22.00 17.08
N HIS A 510 -0.45 -21.24 16.96
CA HIS A 510 -0.51 -19.82 17.37
C HIS A 510 -0.49 -19.68 18.91
N THR A 511 -1.26 -20.51 19.62
CA THR A 511 -1.28 -20.48 21.10
C THR A 511 0.07 -20.87 21.68
N ASN A 512 0.73 -21.89 21.11
CA ASN A 512 2.07 -22.30 21.52
C ASN A 512 3.13 -21.20 21.25
N LEU A 513 2.97 -20.47 20.14
CA LEU A 513 3.82 -19.30 19.85
C LEU A 513 3.67 -18.21 20.93
N LEU A 514 2.45 -17.93 21.36
CA LEU A 514 2.18 -16.93 22.40
C LEU A 514 2.70 -17.37 23.77
N GLU A 515 2.51 -18.63 24.13
CA GLU A 515 2.88 -19.17 25.45
C GLU A 515 4.37 -19.50 25.56
N ASN A 516 4.92 -20.16 24.55
CA ASN A 516 6.27 -20.76 24.60
C ASN A 516 7.25 -20.14 23.59
N GLY A 517 6.78 -19.30 22.67
CA GLY A 517 7.60 -18.59 21.67
C GLY A 517 8.03 -19.43 20.47
N THR A 518 7.40 -20.59 20.27
CA THR A 518 7.60 -21.49 19.13
C THR A 518 6.28 -22.02 18.58
N MET A 519 6.23 -22.28 17.27
CA MET A 519 5.11 -22.98 16.63
C MET A 519 5.30 -24.51 16.57
N LYS A 520 6.43 -25.04 17.02
CA LYS A 520 6.65 -26.48 17.15
C LYS A 520 5.78 -27.03 18.26
N LEU A 521 5.08 -28.13 17.96
CA LEU A 521 4.22 -28.84 18.91
C LEU A 521 4.82 -30.22 19.25
N GLU A 522 4.63 -30.65 20.47
CA GLU A 522 4.92 -32.04 20.85
C GLU A 522 3.82 -32.99 20.35
N SER A 523 2.58 -32.51 20.29
CA SER A 523 1.42 -33.23 19.75
C SER A 523 0.25 -32.28 19.45
N TRP A 524 -0.64 -32.68 18.56
CA TRP A 524 -1.89 -31.97 18.29
C TRP A 524 -2.95 -32.16 19.39
#